data_10e69be237534fecf092b1fafe30ee3e
#
_entry.id   10e69be237534fecf092b1fafe30ee3e
#
_cell.length_a   1.000
_cell.length_b   1.000
_cell.length_c   1.000
_cell.angle_alpha   90.00
_cell.angle_beta   90.00
_cell.angle_gamma   90.00
#
_symmetry.space_group_name_H-M   'P 1'
#
loop_
_entity.id
_entity.type
_entity.pdbx_description
1 polymer ?
#
loop_
_entity_poly.entity_id
_entity_poly.type
_entity_poly.pdbx_seq_one_letter_code
_entity_poly.pdbx_strand_id
1 'polypeptide(L)'
;MKKLVLASHNAGKLVEMQEILADLPLQITSAAELGLGDVEETGLTFVENALLKARAACEATGLPALADDSGLIVDALGGAPGLYSARYAGHPTNAAANNAKLLDAMADVPDGQRSARFYAVIVLLRHATDPQPLTCEGRWEGQIIRELRGTNGFGYNPVFLDTTHGLTAAEMEPALKNAISHRAIALQQLKQQLATLY
;
A
#
# COMPACT_ATOMS: atom_id res chain seq x y z
N MET A 1 -19.91 -17.81 -0.48
CA MET A 1 -18.85 -16.77 -0.41
C MET A 1 -17.65 -17.26 -1.20
N LYS A 2 -17.09 -16.44 -2.05
CA LYS A 2 -15.85 -16.78 -2.78
C LYS A 2 -14.65 -16.59 -1.86
N LYS A 3 -13.74 -17.55 -1.85
CA LYS A 3 -12.50 -17.47 -1.06
C LYS A 3 -11.47 -16.62 -1.80
N LEU A 4 -10.78 -15.77 -1.08
CA LEU A 4 -9.73 -14.89 -1.61
C LEU A 4 -8.56 -14.87 -0.62
N VAL A 5 -7.36 -15.08 -1.13
CA VAL A 5 -6.13 -14.93 -0.33
C VAL A 5 -5.61 -13.50 -0.44
N LEU A 6 -5.32 -12.88 0.68
CA LEU A 6 -4.67 -11.58 0.74
C LEU A 6 -3.16 -11.79 0.93
N ALA A 7 -2.40 -11.59 -0.15
CA ALA A 7 -0.95 -11.87 -0.20
C ALA A 7 -0.16 -10.73 0.47
N SER A 8 -0.30 -10.58 1.77
CA SER A 8 0.41 -9.58 2.58
C SER A 8 0.66 -10.10 3.99
N HIS A 9 1.81 -9.70 4.57
CA HIS A 9 2.18 -9.89 5.97
C HIS A 9 2.14 -8.57 6.76
N ASN A 10 1.87 -7.44 6.11
CA ASN A 10 1.78 -6.14 6.76
C ASN A 10 0.41 -5.98 7.43
N ALA A 11 0.39 -6.03 8.77
CA ALA A 11 -0.84 -5.96 9.57
C ALA A 11 -1.65 -4.68 9.31
N GLY A 12 -1.00 -3.53 9.13
CA GLY A 12 -1.69 -2.26 8.84
C GLY A 12 -2.42 -2.30 7.49
N LYS A 13 -1.76 -2.84 6.46
CA LYS A 13 -2.39 -3.02 5.15
C LYS A 13 -3.57 -4.00 5.21
N LEU A 14 -3.41 -5.10 5.95
CA LEU A 14 -4.46 -6.12 6.09
C LEU A 14 -5.72 -5.53 6.68
N VAL A 15 -5.61 -4.76 7.77
CA VAL A 15 -6.76 -4.10 8.42
C VAL A 15 -7.46 -3.17 7.45
N GLU A 16 -6.73 -2.25 6.80
CA GLU A 16 -7.31 -1.32 5.83
C GLU A 16 -8.04 -2.04 4.68
N MET A 17 -7.43 -3.10 4.14
CA MET A 17 -8.03 -3.85 3.02
C MET A 17 -9.26 -4.62 3.45
N GLN A 18 -9.25 -5.24 4.62
CA GLN A 18 -10.40 -5.96 5.16
C GLN A 18 -11.57 -5.01 5.44
N GLU A 19 -11.31 -3.84 6.01
CA GLU A 19 -12.35 -2.81 6.24
C GLU A 19 -12.96 -2.31 4.94
N ILE A 20 -12.15 -1.97 3.94
CA ILE A 20 -12.62 -1.45 2.66
C ILE A 20 -13.39 -2.52 1.86
N LEU A 21 -13.03 -3.79 1.98
CA LEU A 21 -13.66 -4.91 1.26
C LEU A 21 -14.77 -5.60 2.04
N ALA A 22 -15.10 -5.14 3.25
CA ALA A 22 -16.01 -5.82 4.17
C ALA A 22 -17.45 -6.00 3.64
N ASP A 23 -17.89 -5.15 2.73
CA ASP A 23 -19.21 -5.21 2.10
C ASP A 23 -19.30 -6.20 0.92
N LEU A 24 -18.17 -6.77 0.49
CA LEU A 24 -18.16 -7.78 -0.57
C LEU A 24 -18.46 -9.19 0.00
N PRO A 25 -19.14 -10.05 -0.77
CA PRO A 25 -19.44 -11.43 -0.36
C PRO A 25 -18.22 -12.34 -0.48
N LEU A 26 -17.09 -11.91 0.09
CA LEU A 26 -15.79 -12.59 0.04
C LEU A 26 -15.45 -13.16 1.42
N GLN A 27 -14.83 -14.34 1.42
CA GLN A 27 -14.12 -14.88 2.56
C GLN A 27 -12.62 -14.61 2.35
N ILE A 28 -12.11 -13.59 3.02
CA ILE A 28 -10.72 -13.17 2.88
C ILE A 28 -9.88 -13.83 3.98
N THR A 29 -8.78 -14.48 3.58
CA THR A 29 -7.78 -15.06 4.49
C THR A 29 -6.41 -14.50 4.11
N SER A 30 -5.64 -14.04 5.07
CA SER A 30 -4.31 -13.50 4.79
C SER A 30 -3.26 -14.60 4.55
N ALA A 31 -2.18 -14.26 3.84
CA ALA A 31 -1.02 -15.14 3.67
C ALA A 31 -0.42 -15.54 5.04
N ALA A 32 -0.40 -14.61 5.99
CA ALA A 32 0.08 -14.86 7.35
C ALA A 32 -0.75 -15.92 8.08
N GLU A 33 -2.09 -15.84 8.02
CA GLU A 33 -3.00 -16.85 8.60
C GLU A 33 -2.85 -18.22 7.96
N LEU A 34 -2.44 -18.27 6.69
CA LEU A 34 -2.19 -19.54 5.97
C LEU A 34 -0.76 -20.05 6.15
N GLY A 35 0.08 -19.35 6.92
CA GLY A 35 1.48 -19.73 7.15
C GLY A 35 2.35 -19.65 5.90
N LEU A 36 1.97 -18.85 4.90
CA LEU A 36 2.77 -18.64 3.70
C LEU A 36 3.99 -17.77 4.02
N GLY A 37 5.14 -18.11 3.44
CA GLY A 37 6.36 -17.32 3.59
C GLY A 37 6.30 -15.97 2.85
N ASP A 38 7.25 -15.09 3.19
CA ASP A 38 7.46 -13.86 2.45
C ASP A 38 7.95 -14.14 1.02
N VAL A 39 7.47 -13.34 0.09
CA VAL A 39 7.90 -13.39 -1.31
C VAL A 39 8.97 -12.33 -1.54
N GLU A 40 10.08 -12.71 -2.13
CA GLU A 40 11.13 -11.78 -2.52
C GLU A 40 10.62 -10.82 -3.61
N GLU A 41 10.70 -9.54 -3.33
CA GLU A 41 10.29 -8.47 -4.23
C GLU A 41 11.46 -8.10 -5.15
N THR A 42 11.57 -8.80 -6.28
CA THR A 42 12.63 -8.62 -7.28
C THR A 42 12.23 -7.72 -8.45
N GLY A 43 10.99 -7.27 -8.49
CA GLY A 43 10.47 -6.38 -9.52
C GLY A 43 11.05 -4.97 -9.43
N LEU A 44 11.08 -4.29 -10.56
CA LEU A 44 11.54 -2.90 -10.69
C LEU A 44 10.39 -1.89 -10.59
N THR A 45 9.17 -2.39 -10.50
CA THR A 45 7.95 -1.59 -10.37
C THR A 45 7.00 -2.18 -9.33
N PHE A 46 6.09 -1.37 -8.81
CA PHE A 46 5.07 -1.83 -7.85
C PHE A 46 4.17 -2.92 -8.45
N VAL A 47 3.83 -2.82 -9.73
CA VAL A 47 2.98 -3.83 -10.38
C VAL A 47 3.69 -5.18 -10.50
N GLU A 48 4.97 -5.20 -10.82
CA GLU A 48 5.75 -6.43 -10.87
C GLU A 48 5.80 -7.12 -9.51
N ASN A 49 6.06 -6.38 -8.44
CA ASN A 49 6.09 -6.92 -7.09
C ASN A 49 4.70 -7.41 -6.62
N ALA A 50 3.64 -6.67 -6.93
CA ALA A 50 2.27 -7.12 -6.64
C ALA A 50 1.94 -8.41 -7.38
N LEU A 51 2.32 -8.54 -8.66
CA LEU A 51 2.15 -9.76 -9.45
C LEU A 51 2.92 -10.95 -8.85
N LEU A 52 4.17 -10.75 -8.44
CA LEU A 52 4.98 -11.79 -7.80
C LEU A 52 4.29 -12.32 -6.54
N LYS A 53 3.83 -11.43 -5.67
CA LYS A 53 3.12 -11.80 -4.43
C LYS A 53 1.80 -12.52 -4.70
N ALA A 54 0.98 -12.00 -5.60
CA ALA A 54 -0.31 -12.63 -5.95
C ALA A 54 -0.11 -14.02 -6.57
N ARG A 55 0.88 -14.16 -7.46
CA ARG A 55 1.18 -15.43 -8.12
C ARG A 55 1.64 -16.49 -7.14
N ALA A 56 2.58 -16.15 -6.26
CA ALA A 56 3.06 -17.07 -5.23
C ALA A 56 1.92 -17.54 -4.29
N ALA A 57 1.02 -16.64 -3.91
CA ALA A 57 -0.14 -17.00 -3.10
C ALA A 57 -1.11 -17.92 -3.85
N CYS A 58 -1.37 -17.67 -5.14
CA CYS A 58 -2.18 -18.57 -5.98
C CYS A 58 -1.53 -19.97 -6.12
N GLU A 59 -0.22 -20.03 -6.34
CA GLU A 59 0.52 -21.28 -6.46
C GLU A 59 0.46 -22.12 -5.18
N ALA A 60 0.64 -21.47 -4.04
CA ALA A 60 0.65 -22.12 -2.75
C ALA A 60 -0.73 -22.63 -2.29
N THR A 61 -1.80 -21.96 -2.70
CA THR A 61 -3.15 -22.20 -2.15
C THR A 61 -4.14 -22.79 -3.16
N GLY A 62 -3.88 -22.63 -4.45
CA GLY A 62 -4.87 -22.93 -5.50
C GLY A 62 -6.08 -22.00 -5.51
N LEU A 63 -6.05 -20.90 -4.75
CA LEU A 63 -7.14 -19.94 -4.63
C LEU A 63 -6.81 -18.62 -5.38
N PRO A 64 -7.82 -17.83 -5.75
CA PRO A 64 -7.59 -16.46 -6.19
C PRO A 64 -6.84 -15.67 -5.12
N ALA A 65 -5.93 -14.79 -5.56
CA ALA A 65 -5.14 -13.99 -4.64
C ALA A 65 -5.13 -12.50 -5.03
N LEU A 66 -5.21 -11.67 -4.00
CA LEU A 66 -5.09 -10.23 -4.06
C LEU A 66 -3.77 -9.82 -3.42
N ALA A 67 -2.98 -9.02 -4.11
CA ALA A 67 -1.76 -8.45 -3.57
C ALA A 67 -1.74 -6.93 -3.70
N ASP A 68 -1.15 -6.27 -2.72
CA ASP A 68 -0.84 -4.85 -2.70
C ASP A 68 0.67 -4.67 -2.74
N ASP A 69 1.15 -3.83 -3.64
CA ASP A 69 2.46 -3.23 -3.48
C ASP A 69 2.33 -1.71 -3.52
N SER A 70 2.95 -1.03 -2.54
CA SER A 70 2.72 0.39 -2.31
C SER A 70 3.91 1.04 -1.62
N GLY A 71 4.05 2.34 -1.83
CA GLY A 71 5.12 3.11 -1.22
C GLY A 71 4.89 4.60 -1.28
N LEU A 72 5.83 5.32 -0.69
CA LEU A 72 5.93 6.77 -0.73
C LEU A 72 6.91 7.17 -1.84
N ILE A 73 6.49 8.05 -2.72
CA ILE A 73 7.30 8.61 -3.80
C ILE A 73 7.49 10.09 -3.50
N VAL A 74 8.74 10.54 -3.38
CA VAL A 74 9.08 11.95 -3.08
C VAL A 74 9.83 12.54 -4.27
N ASP A 75 9.28 13.61 -4.83
CA ASP A 75 9.80 14.19 -6.09
C ASP A 75 11.22 14.73 -5.93
N ALA A 76 11.50 15.45 -4.86
CA ALA A 76 12.83 16.02 -4.57
C ALA A 76 13.92 14.94 -4.36
N LEU A 77 13.53 13.70 -4.09
CA LEU A 77 14.44 12.57 -3.91
C LEU A 77 14.47 11.63 -5.12
N GLY A 78 14.01 12.10 -6.28
CA GLY A 78 13.97 11.30 -7.51
C GLY A 78 13.07 10.06 -7.41
N GLY A 79 12.05 10.11 -6.56
CA GLY A 79 11.11 9.02 -6.33
C GLY A 79 11.41 8.14 -5.11
N ALA A 80 12.56 8.31 -4.45
CA ALA A 80 12.84 7.60 -3.20
C ALA A 80 11.87 8.07 -2.09
N PRO A 81 11.53 7.20 -1.11
CA PRO A 81 11.94 5.81 -0.91
C PRO A 81 11.36 4.80 -1.92
N GLY A 82 10.23 5.07 -2.60
CA GLY A 82 9.66 4.25 -3.67
C GLY A 82 9.43 2.79 -3.24
N LEU A 83 9.95 1.85 -4.01
CA LEU A 83 9.88 0.41 -3.73
C LEU A 83 10.53 0.00 -2.40
N TYR A 84 11.43 0.82 -1.88
CA TYR A 84 12.14 0.56 -0.61
C TYR A 84 11.45 1.20 0.60
N SER A 85 10.22 1.68 0.46
CA SER A 85 9.50 2.43 1.51
C SER A 85 9.47 1.70 2.86
N ALA A 86 9.18 0.42 2.89
CA ALA A 86 9.13 -0.35 4.13
C ALA A 86 10.51 -0.54 4.80
N ARG A 87 11.58 -0.56 4.01
CA ARG A 87 12.96 -0.84 4.44
C ARG A 87 13.94 0.28 4.13
N TYR A 88 13.46 1.52 4.05
CA TYR A 88 14.27 2.67 3.64
C TYR A 88 15.48 2.91 4.55
N ALA A 89 15.33 2.69 5.85
CA ALA A 89 16.42 2.76 6.82
C ALA A 89 17.14 1.40 7.04
N GLY A 90 16.73 0.34 6.33
CA GLY A 90 17.31 -1.00 6.44
C GLY A 90 16.39 -2.03 7.10
N HIS A 91 16.96 -3.16 7.49
CA HIS A 91 16.28 -4.25 8.16
C HIS A 91 16.73 -4.38 9.61
N PRO A 92 15.85 -4.78 10.55
CA PRO A 92 14.40 -4.99 10.37
C PRO A 92 13.67 -3.67 10.07
N THR A 93 12.49 -3.76 9.46
CA THR A 93 11.64 -2.61 9.17
C THR A 93 11.34 -1.82 10.44
N ASN A 94 11.61 -0.50 10.41
CA ASN A 94 11.38 0.41 11.53
C ASN A 94 10.83 1.74 11.02
N ALA A 95 9.56 2.02 11.33
CA ALA A 95 8.89 3.22 10.85
C ALA A 95 9.54 4.51 11.37
N ALA A 96 9.96 4.54 12.63
CA ALA A 96 10.63 5.72 13.20
C ALA A 96 11.97 5.99 12.51
N ALA A 97 12.78 4.97 12.26
CA ALA A 97 14.03 5.08 11.53
C ALA A 97 13.83 5.51 10.07
N ASN A 98 12.80 4.98 9.40
CA ASN A 98 12.44 5.36 8.04
C ASN A 98 12.03 6.84 7.96
N ASN A 99 11.19 7.32 8.89
CA ASN A 99 10.79 8.72 8.97
C ASN A 99 11.98 9.64 9.27
N ALA A 100 12.85 9.27 10.20
CA ALA A 100 14.06 10.03 10.54
C ALA A 100 14.97 10.17 9.30
N LYS A 101 15.23 9.07 8.60
CA LYS A 101 16.03 9.08 7.37
C LYS A 101 15.42 9.93 6.26
N LEU A 102 14.09 9.87 6.11
CA LEU A 102 13.38 10.70 5.14
C LEU A 102 13.50 12.19 5.47
N LEU A 103 13.29 12.57 6.72
CA LEU A 103 13.39 13.98 7.15
C LEU A 103 14.82 14.50 7.01
N ASP A 104 15.84 13.69 7.31
CA ASP A 104 17.24 14.04 7.10
C ASP A 104 17.55 14.25 5.61
N ALA A 105 17.14 13.34 4.74
CA ALA A 105 17.30 13.47 3.29
C ALA A 105 16.56 14.71 2.71
N MET A 106 15.54 15.17 3.39
CA MET A 106 14.72 16.34 3.00
C MET A 106 15.13 17.64 3.73
N ALA A 107 16.19 17.63 4.55
CA ALA A 107 16.54 18.76 5.41
C ALA A 107 16.71 20.08 4.64
N ASP A 108 17.44 20.04 3.54
CA ASP A 108 17.76 21.21 2.70
C ASP A 108 16.71 21.48 1.59
N VAL A 109 15.66 20.66 1.49
CA VAL A 109 14.62 20.84 0.48
C VAL A 109 13.66 21.96 0.91
N PRO A 110 13.49 23.03 0.12
CA PRO A 110 12.56 24.13 0.44
C PRO A 110 11.10 23.67 0.54
N ASP A 111 10.29 24.35 1.34
CA ASP A 111 8.89 23.97 1.60
C ASP A 111 8.04 23.85 0.31
N GLY A 112 8.26 24.72 -0.67
CA GLY A 112 7.55 24.63 -1.96
C GLY A 112 7.99 23.50 -2.89
N GLN A 113 8.98 22.69 -2.52
CA GLN A 113 9.54 21.59 -3.31
C GLN A 113 9.45 20.25 -2.63
N ARG A 114 8.57 20.10 -1.65
CA ARG A 114 8.43 18.90 -0.82
C ARG A 114 7.27 18.01 -1.24
N SER A 115 6.88 18.07 -2.53
CA SER A 115 5.79 17.26 -3.09
C SER A 115 6.11 15.78 -3.00
N ALA A 116 5.09 15.01 -2.65
CA ALA A 116 5.16 13.57 -2.52
C ALA A 116 3.80 12.94 -2.79
N ARG A 117 3.79 11.65 -3.05
CA ARG A 117 2.56 10.87 -3.14
C ARG A 117 2.72 9.52 -2.51
N PHE A 118 1.68 9.03 -1.86
CA PHE A 118 1.49 7.61 -1.68
C PHE A 118 0.94 6.99 -2.96
N TYR A 119 1.50 5.86 -3.33
CA TYR A 119 1.11 5.10 -4.51
C TYR A 119 0.86 3.64 -4.13
N ALA A 120 -0.21 3.06 -4.66
CA ALA A 120 -0.52 1.64 -4.48
C ALA A 120 -0.91 1.03 -5.82
N VAL A 121 -0.47 -0.20 -6.01
CA VAL A 121 -0.95 -1.10 -7.07
C VAL A 121 -1.57 -2.31 -6.40
N ILE A 122 -2.82 -2.59 -6.74
CA ILE A 122 -3.56 -3.78 -6.32
C ILE A 122 -3.67 -4.71 -7.53
N VAL A 123 -3.26 -5.95 -7.35
CA VAL A 123 -3.38 -6.99 -8.38
C VAL A 123 -4.24 -8.13 -7.84
N LEU A 124 -5.26 -8.52 -8.60
CA LEU A 124 -6.03 -9.74 -8.36
C LEU A 124 -5.74 -10.75 -9.48
N LEU A 125 -5.27 -11.94 -9.09
CA LEU A 125 -5.16 -13.12 -9.95
C LEU A 125 -6.24 -14.13 -9.59
N ARG A 126 -6.91 -14.68 -10.61
CA ARG A 126 -7.90 -15.77 -10.43
C ARG A 126 -7.23 -17.13 -10.21
N HIS A 127 -6.02 -17.29 -10.74
CA HIS A 127 -5.13 -18.46 -10.60
C HIS A 127 -3.70 -18.06 -10.96
N ALA A 128 -2.73 -18.91 -10.66
CA ALA A 128 -1.29 -18.61 -10.81
C ALA A 128 -0.86 -18.23 -12.23
N THR A 129 -1.48 -18.84 -13.23
CA THR A 129 -1.19 -18.59 -14.65
C THR A 129 -2.21 -17.68 -15.32
N ASP A 130 -2.93 -16.86 -14.55
CA ASP A 130 -3.94 -15.95 -15.07
C ASP A 130 -3.30 -14.97 -16.08
N PRO A 131 -3.70 -15.02 -17.38
CA PRO A 131 -3.13 -14.14 -18.40
C PRO A 131 -3.73 -12.73 -18.38
N GLN A 132 -4.79 -12.52 -17.62
CA GLN A 132 -5.52 -11.26 -17.55
C GLN A 132 -5.80 -10.86 -16.10
N PRO A 133 -4.75 -10.46 -15.34
CA PRO A 133 -4.93 -9.98 -13.98
C PRO A 133 -5.79 -8.72 -13.95
N LEU A 134 -6.59 -8.54 -12.90
CA LEU A 134 -7.15 -7.24 -12.59
C LEU A 134 -6.09 -6.41 -11.91
N THR A 135 -5.81 -5.22 -12.46
CA THR A 135 -4.82 -4.29 -11.90
C THR A 135 -5.50 -2.95 -11.65
N CYS A 136 -5.40 -2.46 -10.42
CA CYS A 136 -5.95 -1.18 -9.99
C CYS A 136 -4.87 -0.35 -9.33
N GLU A 137 -4.86 0.95 -9.60
CA GLU A 137 -3.86 1.87 -9.08
C GLU A 137 -4.53 3.00 -8.29
N GLY A 138 -3.85 3.46 -7.25
CA GLY A 138 -4.29 4.63 -6.52
C GLY A 138 -3.13 5.54 -6.18
N ARG A 139 -3.37 6.85 -6.29
CA ARG A 139 -2.43 7.92 -5.92
C ARG A 139 -3.08 8.83 -4.91
N TRP A 140 -2.33 9.21 -3.92
CA TRP A 140 -2.72 10.21 -2.93
C TRP A 140 -1.64 11.25 -2.85
N GLU A 141 -1.90 12.40 -3.45
CA GLU A 141 -0.94 13.50 -3.55
C GLU A 141 -0.90 14.29 -2.23
N GLY A 142 0.30 14.75 -1.87
CA GLY A 142 0.54 15.51 -0.66
C GLY A 142 1.95 16.10 -0.61
N GLN A 143 2.40 16.37 0.61
CA GLN A 143 3.73 16.95 0.88
C GLN A 143 4.37 16.31 2.09
N ILE A 144 5.71 16.28 2.12
CA ILE A 144 6.46 15.89 3.31
C ILE A 144 6.68 17.14 4.19
N ILE A 145 6.15 17.10 5.40
CA ILE A 145 6.37 18.15 6.41
C ILE A 145 7.70 17.94 7.15
N ARG A 146 8.09 18.91 8.00
CA ARG A 146 9.40 18.89 8.66
C ARG A 146 9.42 18.18 10.02
N GLU A 147 8.27 17.90 10.57
CA GLU A 147 8.10 17.28 11.90
C GLU A 147 6.99 16.22 11.86
N LEU A 148 7.03 15.31 12.82
CA LEU A 148 6.01 14.29 12.94
C LEU A 148 4.76 14.89 13.58
N ARG A 149 3.58 14.65 12.98
CA ARG A 149 2.27 15.04 13.52
C ARG A 149 1.29 13.87 13.43
N GLY A 150 0.56 13.64 14.53
CA GLY A 150 -0.41 12.56 14.65
C GLY A 150 0.19 11.21 15.00
N THR A 151 -0.68 10.26 15.33
CA THR A 151 -0.30 8.93 15.82
C THR A 151 -1.06 7.78 15.16
N ASN A 152 -2.02 8.06 14.29
CA ASN A 152 -2.82 7.04 13.62
C ASN A 152 -2.07 6.39 12.45
N GLY A 153 -2.41 5.15 12.16
CA GLY A 153 -1.89 4.42 11.01
C GLY A 153 -0.45 3.93 11.21
N PHE A 154 0.34 3.90 10.13
CA PHE A 154 1.67 3.32 10.12
C PHE A 154 2.60 4.01 9.09
N GLY A 155 3.87 3.62 9.08
CA GLY A 155 4.84 4.06 8.08
C GLY A 155 5.11 5.55 8.11
N TYR A 156 4.96 6.22 6.97
CA TYR A 156 5.22 7.65 6.78
C TYR A 156 4.02 8.55 7.07
N ASN A 157 2.94 8.01 7.62
CA ASN A 157 1.73 8.77 7.90
C ASN A 157 1.99 10.06 8.71
N PRO A 158 2.88 10.07 9.73
CA PRO A 158 3.11 11.28 10.52
C PRO A 158 3.79 12.43 9.79
N VAL A 159 4.45 12.19 8.67
CA VAL A 159 5.18 13.21 7.88
C VAL A 159 4.53 13.53 6.55
N PHE A 160 3.51 12.78 6.14
CA PHE A 160 2.77 13.00 4.89
C PHE A 160 1.54 13.86 5.14
N LEU A 161 1.56 15.09 4.64
CA LEU A 161 0.47 16.07 4.73
C LEU A 161 -0.42 15.99 3.50
N ASP A 162 -1.70 15.72 3.69
CA ASP A 162 -2.74 15.97 2.70
C ASP A 162 -3.05 17.47 2.69
N THR A 163 -2.72 18.14 1.60
CA THR A 163 -2.90 19.59 1.48
C THR A 163 -4.35 20.01 1.32
N THR A 164 -5.23 19.09 0.90
CA THR A 164 -6.67 19.35 0.76
C THR A 164 -7.35 19.47 2.12
N HIS A 165 -6.98 18.61 3.04
CA HIS A 165 -7.58 18.58 4.39
C HIS A 165 -6.73 19.31 5.43
N GLY A 166 -5.47 19.65 5.13
CA GLY A 166 -4.53 20.28 6.07
C GLY A 166 -4.10 19.37 7.22
N LEU A 167 -4.29 18.06 7.09
CA LEU A 167 -3.98 17.03 8.08
C LEU A 167 -2.90 16.09 7.54
N THR A 168 -2.04 15.61 8.44
CA THR A 168 -1.21 14.45 8.09
C THR A 168 -2.07 13.19 8.04
N ALA A 169 -1.59 12.18 7.33
CA ALA A 169 -2.26 10.88 7.30
C ALA A 169 -2.40 10.25 8.70
N ALA A 170 -1.53 10.63 9.66
CA ALA A 170 -1.57 10.18 11.04
C ALA A 170 -2.49 11.03 11.94
N GLU A 171 -2.92 12.19 11.50
CA GLU A 171 -3.94 13.01 12.19
C GLU A 171 -5.36 12.67 11.74
N MET A 172 -5.50 11.95 10.61
CA MET A 172 -6.81 11.58 10.08
C MET A 172 -7.45 10.44 10.86
N GLU A 173 -8.77 10.55 11.03
CA GLU A 173 -9.57 9.41 11.47
C GLU A 173 -9.54 8.29 10.41
N PRO A 174 -9.56 7.01 10.82
CA PRO A 174 -9.50 5.87 9.91
C PRO A 174 -10.56 5.93 8.79
N ALA A 175 -11.78 6.35 9.11
CA ALA A 175 -12.86 6.45 8.14
C ALA A 175 -12.56 7.44 7.00
N LEU A 176 -11.98 8.61 7.31
CA LEU A 176 -11.58 9.58 6.29
C LEU A 176 -10.43 9.01 5.44
N LYS A 177 -9.40 8.46 6.07
CA LYS A 177 -8.26 7.87 5.36
C LYS A 177 -8.69 6.73 4.44
N ASN A 178 -9.59 5.85 4.89
CA ASN A 178 -10.15 4.75 4.10
C ASN A 178 -11.07 5.22 2.95
N ALA A 179 -11.46 6.48 2.92
CA ALA A 179 -12.20 7.08 1.82
C ALA A 179 -11.31 7.71 0.73
N ILE A 180 -10.13 8.25 1.10
CA ILE A 180 -9.32 9.12 0.21
C ILE A 180 -7.93 8.60 -0.08
N SER A 181 -7.42 7.62 0.66
CA SER A 181 -6.04 7.16 0.50
C SER A 181 -5.79 6.45 -0.84
N HIS A 182 -4.52 6.38 -1.23
CA HIS A 182 -4.06 5.63 -2.40
C HIS A 182 -4.62 4.20 -2.45
N ARG A 183 -4.59 3.48 -1.31
CA ARG A 183 -5.13 2.11 -1.21
C ARG A 183 -6.65 2.10 -1.35
N ALA A 184 -7.34 3.06 -0.74
CA ALA A 184 -8.79 3.19 -0.87
C ALA A 184 -9.21 3.42 -2.32
N ILE A 185 -8.52 4.31 -3.04
CA ILE A 185 -8.77 4.59 -4.46
C ILE A 185 -8.60 3.32 -5.30
N ALA A 186 -7.49 2.59 -5.13
CA ALA A 186 -7.23 1.35 -5.87
C ALA A 186 -8.26 0.25 -5.55
N LEU A 187 -8.63 0.09 -4.27
CA LEU A 187 -9.64 -0.90 -3.86
C LEU A 187 -11.05 -0.55 -4.32
N GLN A 188 -11.40 0.72 -4.39
CA GLN A 188 -12.68 1.15 -4.96
C GLN A 188 -12.79 0.81 -6.45
N GLN A 189 -11.69 1.00 -7.22
CA GLN A 189 -11.63 0.56 -8.62
C GLN A 189 -11.78 -0.96 -8.73
N LEU A 190 -11.11 -1.72 -7.86
CA LEU A 190 -11.25 -3.18 -7.81
C LEU A 190 -12.71 -3.59 -7.53
N LYS A 191 -13.38 -2.97 -6.56
CA LYS A 191 -14.79 -3.25 -6.24
C LYS A 191 -15.70 -3.04 -7.45
N GLN A 192 -15.50 -1.94 -8.19
CA GLN A 192 -16.27 -1.67 -9.41
C GLN A 192 -16.03 -2.73 -10.49
N GLN A 193 -14.78 -3.15 -10.70
CA GLN A 193 -14.44 -4.20 -11.66
C GLN A 193 -15.03 -5.56 -11.24
N LEU A 194 -14.96 -5.90 -9.96
CA LEU A 194 -15.56 -7.14 -9.45
C LEU A 194 -17.08 -7.17 -9.62
N ALA A 195 -17.77 -6.05 -9.41
CA ALA A 195 -19.21 -5.95 -9.60
C ALA A 195 -19.65 -6.18 -11.07
N THR A 196 -18.76 -5.96 -12.04
CA THR A 196 -19.06 -6.23 -13.47
C THR A 196 -18.75 -7.67 -13.89
N LEU A 197 -18.02 -8.42 -13.07
CA LEU A 197 -17.62 -9.80 -13.37
C LEU A 197 -18.54 -10.84 -12.71
N TYR A 198 -19.43 -10.41 -11.83
CA TYR A 198 -20.32 -11.23 -11.01
C TYR A 198 -21.73 -10.67 -10.91
#